data_98b3f20f3b76968838c76cdbe7c6e17c
#
_entry.id   98b3f20f3b76968838c76cdbe7c6e17c
#
_cell.length_a   1.000
_cell.length_b   1.000
_cell.length_c   1.000
_cell.angle_alpha   90.00
_cell.angle_beta   90.00
_cell.angle_gamma   90.00
#
_symmetry.space_group_name_H-M   'P 1'
#
loop_
_entity.id
_entity.type
_entity.pdbx_description
1 polymer ?
#
loop_
_entity_poly.entity_id
_entity_poly.type
_entity_poly.pdbx_seq_one_letter_code
_entity_poly.pdbx_strand_id
1 'polypeptide(L)'
;MKNQRFCSTLVPFALAAIAGIAAAQAPTSTGTWTFAVSGDSRDCGDFVVPAIATKVKAEKDLFYWHLGDFRNIKKQDQDLVSMLPPGTSLPIEEYWKMAWDDFLAHQMASFGDLPVYIGRGNHEVISPMTRAGYITKFSSFLNRPEIVAQRKIDEAAELEVDVNYDGKALFGTQPWFHFIREGVDFITLDNADYDEFSIGQMRWLRTVLNLDLAPNSGVRAIVVGMHEALPNSTSIDHGMNDWAQGTHTGATVYTWLYDANAAGKHVYVIASHSHFYSPNIFYTYYWFEYYGKTMLPGWIVGTAGAHRYALPSGADKDSETNIYGYMQGTVHADGTIDFALYKLTESDLIQSKWPNAPQAAIKDCVDNNRN
;
A
#
# COMPACT_ATOMS: atom_id res chain seq x y z
N MET A 1 24.16 -44.68 -19.09
CA MET A 1 24.99 -43.72 -18.36
C MET A 1 25.90 -43.02 -19.35
N LYS A 2 25.54 -41.81 -19.80
CA LYS A 2 26.39 -40.93 -20.60
C LYS A 2 26.23 -39.52 -20.06
N ASN A 3 27.29 -39.02 -19.45
CA ASN A 3 27.40 -37.65 -18.95
C ASN A 3 27.41 -36.68 -20.12
N GLN A 4 26.42 -35.81 -20.25
CA GLN A 4 26.52 -34.64 -21.10
C GLN A 4 26.90 -33.46 -20.22
N ARG A 5 28.11 -32.96 -20.41
CA ARG A 5 28.60 -31.70 -19.85
C ARG A 5 28.06 -30.59 -20.74
N PHE A 6 27.19 -29.74 -20.19
CA PHE A 6 26.82 -28.45 -20.82
C PHE A 6 27.99 -27.48 -20.65
N CYS A 7 28.53 -27.08 -21.77
CA CYS A 7 29.56 -26.03 -21.86
C CYS A 7 28.83 -24.67 -21.86
N SER A 8 28.93 -23.91 -20.76
CA SER A 8 28.40 -22.54 -20.69
C SER A 8 29.40 -21.59 -21.35
N THR A 9 29.06 -21.09 -22.51
CA THR A 9 29.75 -19.95 -23.16
C THR A 9 29.39 -18.68 -22.44
N LEU A 10 30.36 -18.11 -21.74
CA LEU A 10 30.32 -16.76 -21.19
C LEU A 10 30.37 -15.76 -22.38
N VAL A 11 29.27 -15.04 -22.59
CA VAL A 11 29.24 -13.87 -23.48
C VAL A 11 29.76 -12.68 -22.66
N PRO A 12 30.80 -11.97 -23.09
CA PRO A 12 31.25 -10.79 -22.39
C PRO A 12 30.26 -9.64 -22.64
N PHE A 13 29.63 -9.16 -21.61
CA PHE A 13 28.88 -7.90 -21.65
C PHE A 13 29.87 -6.74 -21.77
N ALA A 14 29.81 -6.03 -22.88
CA ALA A 14 30.49 -4.75 -23.04
C ALA A 14 29.85 -3.72 -22.11
N LEU A 15 30.61 -3.23 -21.12
CA LEU A 15 30.22 -2.07 -20.34
C LEU A 15 30.25 -0.85 -21.27
N ALA A 16 29.08 -0.40 -21.75
CA ALA A 16 28.93 0.92 -22.31
C ALA A 16 29.02 1.94 -21.16
N ALA A 17 29.98 2.85 -21.23
CA ALA A 17 30.11 3.95 -20.29
C ALA A 17 28.88 4.85 -20.41
N ILE A 18 27.97 4.80 -19.43
CA ILE A 18 26.84 5.71 -19.31
C ILE A 18 27.42 7.09 -18.96
N ALA A 19 27.36 8.01 -19.93
CA ALA A 19 27.64 9.43 -19.72
C ALA A 19 26.58 9.96 -18.73
N GLY A 20 27.05 10.39 -17.54
CA GLY A 20 26.20 10.74 -16.42
C GLY A 20 25.16 11.80 -16.75
N ILE A 21 23.91 11.41 -16.65
CA ILE A 21 22.88 12.32 -16.17
C ILE A 21 23.19 12.45 -14.69
N ALA A 22 23.74 13.60 -14.28
CA ALA A 22 23.89 13.91 -12.87
C ALA A 22 22.49 13.93 -12.25
N ALA A 23 22.09 12.81 -11.69
CA ALA A 23 20.97 12.79 -10.77
C ALA A 23 21.33 13.77 -9.66
N ALA A 24 20.57 14.86 -9.55
CA ALA A 24 20.72 15.78 -8.44
C ALA A 24 20.64 14.92 -7.18
N GLN A 25 21.74 14.76 -6.46
CA GLN A 25 21.76 14.12 -5.17
C GLN A 25 20.71 14.83 -4.32
N ALA A 26 19.63 14.13 -4.00
CA ALA A 26 18.68 14.61 -3.01
C ALA A 26 19.48 14.91 -1.74
N PRO A 27 19.26 16.07 -1.10
CA PRO A 27 19.97 16.43 0.11
C PRO A 27 19.78 15.26 1.11
N THR A 28 20.88 14.70 1.58
CA THR A 28 20.85 13.73 2.68
C THR A 28 20.34 14.47 3.90
N SER A 29 19.06 14.25 4.24
CA SER A 29 18.53 14.76 5.50
C SER A 29 19.36 14.17 6.62
N THR A 30 19.87 15.03 7.49
CA THR A 30 20.63 14.60 8.69
C THR A 30 19.69 14.26 9.84
N GLY A 31 18.39 14.30 9.61
CA GLY A 31 17.34 14.08 10.61
C GLY A 31 16.45 12.88 10.32
N THR A 32 15.71 12.45 11.29
CA THR A 32 14.59 11.52 11.16
C THR A 32 13.36 12.24 10.63
N TRP A 33 12.53 11.53 9.87
CA TRP A 33 11.22 12.01 9.44
C TRP A 33 10.20 10.85 9.45
N THR A 34 8.91 11.18 9.43
CA THR A 34 7.85 10.19 9.62
C THR A 34 6.82 10.24 8.50
N PHE A 35 6.15 9.10 8.30
CA PHE A 35 4.97 8.96 7.45
C PHE A 35 3.96 8.05 8.13
N ALA A 36 2.68 8.17 7.74
CA ALA A 36 1.61 7.36 8.26
C ALA A 36 1.00 6.47 7.18
N VAL A 37 0.58 5.26 7.55
CA VAL A 37 -0.05 4.30 6.63
C VAL A 37 -1.17 3.53 7.32
N SER A 38 -2.29 3.33 6.60
CA SER A 38 -3.36 2.38 6.94
C SER A 38 -4.19 2.07 5.71
N GLY A 39 -5.15 1.17 5.80
CA GLY A 39 -6.12 0.86 4.76
C GLY A 39 -7.47 0.49 5.36
N ASP A 40 -8.42 0.11 4.50
CA ASP A 40 -9.73 -0.40 4.88
C ASP A 40 -10.56 0.64 5.67
N SER A 41 -10.85 1.76 5.02
CA SER A 41 -11.61 2.85 5.63
C SER A 41 -13.13 2.75 5.39
N ARG A 42 -13.62 1.69 4.79
CA ARG A 42 -15.04 1.42 4.63
C ARG A 42 -15.76 1.29 5.97
N ASP A 43 -17.08 1.29 5.95
CA ASP A 43 -17.99 1.16 7.09
C ASP A 43 -17.98 2.38 8.05
N CYS A 44 -16.88 2.73 8.69
CA CYS A 44 -16.77 3.81 9.68
C CYS A 44 -15.67 4.84 9.35
N GLY A 45 -15.17 4.87 8.13
CA GLY A 45 -14.05 5.70 7.71
C GLY A 45 -14.29 7.20 7.85
N ASP A 46 -15.52 7.68 7.72
CA ASP A 46 -15.86 9.10 7.87
C ASP A 46 -15.66 9.61 9.30
N PHE A 47 -15.63 8.71 10.28
CA PHE A 47 -15.31 9.05 11.66
C PHE A 47 -13.85 8.78 12.00
N VAL A 48 -13.28 7.71 11.44
CA VAL A 48 -11.93 7.24 11.76
C VAL A 48 -10.85 8.02 11.01
N VAL A 49 -10.99 8.22 9.69
CA VAL A 49 -9.95 8.86 8.88
C VAL A 49 -9.73 10.33 9.24
N PRO A 50 -10.74 11.16 9.56
CA PRO A 50 -10.51 12.50 10.09
C PRO A 50 -9.74 12.51 11.41
N ALA A 51 -9.93 11.51 12.28
CA ALA A 51 -9.14 11.36 13.50
C ALA A 51 -7.69 10.98 13.19
N ILE A 52 -7.45 10.07 12.25
CA ILE A 52 -6.11 9.77 11.71
C ILE A 52 -5.48 11.05 11.17
N ALA A 53 -6.17 11.80 10.30
CA ALA A 53 -5.64 13.02 9.71
C ALA A 53 -5.26 14.08 10.77
N THR A 54 -6.03 14.17 11.87
CA THR A 54 -5.73 15.06 12.98
C THR A 54 -4.42 14.66 13.67
N LYS A 55 -4.22 13.37 13.97
CA LYS A 55 -2.99 12.87 14.62
C LYS A 55 -1.78 13.01 13.69
N VAL A 56 -1.89 12.55 12.45
CA VAL A 56 -0.84 12.60 11.42
C VAL A 56 -0.30 14.04 11.24
N LYS A 57 -1.22 15.03 11.20
CA LYS A 57 -0.81 16.44 11.15
C LYS A 57 -0.16 16.94 12.44
N ALA A 58 -0.62 16.49 13.59
CA ALA A 58 -0.04 16.86 14.89
C ALA A 58 1.38 16.29 15.06
N GLU A 59 1.61 15.05 14.60
CA GLU A 59 2.92 14.40 14.59
C GLU A 59 3.85 14.92 13.49
N LYS A 60 3.32 15.74 12.55
CA LYS A 60 4.05 16.33 11.42
C LYS A 60 4.58 15.27 10.44
N ASP A 61 3.83 14.20 10.27
CA ASP A 61 4.13 13.23 9.22
C ASP A 61 4.19 13.92 7.85
N LEU A 62 5.09 13.47 6.98
CA LEU A 62 5.29 14.10 5.68
C LEU A 62 4.21 13.74 4.69
N PHE A 63 3.52 12.60 4.88
CA PHE A 63 2.39 12.15 4.08
C PHE A 63 1.60 11.05 4.81
N TYR A 64 0.41 10.80 4.29
CA TYR A 64 -0.40 9.65 4.64
C TYR A 64 -0.55 8.72 3.43
N TRP A 65 -0.50 7.39 3.65
CA TRP A 65 -0.64 6.36 2.63
C TRP A 65 -1.83 5.46 2.94
N HIS A 66 -2.84 5.46 2.06
CA HIS A 66 -4.03 4.63 2.19
C HIS A 66 -3.93 3.42 1.25
N LEU A 67 -4.06 2.20 1.78
CA LEU A 67 -3.80 0.96 1.05
C LEU A 67 -5.07 0.31 0.45
N GLY A 68 -6.11 1.09 0.14
CA GLY A 68 -7.32 0.58 -0.53
C GLY A 68 -8.50 0.32 0.39
N ASP A 69 -9.61 -0.12 -0.21
CA ASP A 69 -10.92 -0.36 0.41
C ASP A 69 -11.52 0.91 1.05
N PHE A 70 -11.88 1.85 0.18
CA PHE A 70 -12.38 3.17 0.59
C PHE A 70 -13.81 3.15 1.08
N ARG A 71 -14.67 2.35 0.39
CA ARG A 71 -16.09 2.19 0.64
C ARG A 71 -16.52 0.74 0.45
N ASN A 72 -17.58 0.32 1.14
CA ASN A 72 -18.01 -1.08 1.17
C ASN A 72 -18.48 -1.59 -0.20
N ILE A 73 -19.21 -0.80 -0.97
CA ILE A 73 -19.78 -1.10 -2.28
C ILE A 73 -20.78 -2.28 -2.29
N LYS A 74 -20.55 -3.35 -1.55
CA LYS A 74 -21.49 -4.49 -1.41
C LYS A 74 -22.77 -4.11 -0.65
N LYS A 75 -22.64 -3.17 0.28
CA LYS A 75 -23.72 -2.53 1.05
C LYS A 75 -23.33 -1.08 1.33
N GLN A 76 -24.27 -0.28 1.83
CA GLN A 76 -23.97 1.07 2.29
C GLN A 76 -23.05 1.05 3.51
N ASP A 77 -22.14 2.01 3.61
CA ASP A 77 -21.29 2.17 4.78
C ASP A 77 -22.10 2.61 6.00
N GLN A 78 -21.74 2.12 7.16
CA GLN A 78 -22.45 2.36 8.43
C GLN A 78 -22.43 3.85 8.81
N ASP A 79 -21.29 4.52 8.65
CA ASP A 79 -21.15 5.95 8.91
C ASP A 79 -22.11 6.79 8.05
N LEU A 80 -22.13 6.53 6.74
CA LEU A 80 -23.01 7.23 5.81
C LEU A 80 -24.50 7.02 6.13
N VAL A 81 -24.91 5.78 6.40
CA VAL A 81 -26.31 5.48 6.75
C VAL A 81 -26.70 6.15 8.07
N SER A 82 -25.81 6.21 9.05
CA SER A 82 -26.07 6.82 10.35
C SER A 82 -26.22 8.35 10.30
N MET A 83 -25.79 8.98 9.21
CA MET A 83 -25.94 10.41 8.96
C MET A 83 -27.26 10.77 8.23
N LEU A 84 -27.99 9.78 7.74
CA LEU A 84 -29.26 10.03 7.07
C LEU A 84 -30.34 10.49 8.06
N PRO A 85 -31.30 11.32 7.64
CA PRO A 85 -32.45 11.63 8.49
C PRO A 85 -33.21 10.38 8.95
N PRO A 86 -33.71 10.34 10.19
CA PRO A 86 -34.46 9.19 10.69
C PRO A 86 -35.60 8.75 9.75
N GLY A 87 -35.68 7.46 9.45
CA GLY A 87 -36.72 6.90 8.57
C GLY A 87 -36.43 7.02 7.08
N THR A 88 -35.27 7.56 6.69
CA THR A 88 -34.83 7.55 5.29
C THR A 88 -34.01 6.28 5.00
N SER A 89 -34.03 5.86 3.73
CA SER A 89 -33.17 4.79 3.23
C SER A 89 -32.40 5.30 2.01
N LEU A 90 -31.21 4.83 1.83
CA LEU A 90 -30.38 5.10 0.65
C LEU A 90 -30.39 3.86 -0.25
N PRO A 91 -31.03 3.90 -1.44
CA PRO A 91 -30.95 2.80 -2.39
C PRO A 91 -29.48 2.52 -2.77
N ILE A 92 -29.16 1.25 -3.01
CA ILE A 92 -27.76 0.85 -3.30
C ILE A 92 -27.23 1.53 -4.57
N GLU A 93 -28.08 1.71 -5.59
CA GLU A 93 -27.70 2.38 -6.84
C GLU A 93 -27.37 3.86 -6.65
N GLU A 94 -28.05 4.54 -5.71
CA GLU A 94 -27.75 5.93 -5.36
C GLU A 94 -26.46 6.01 -4.53
N TYR A 95 -26.26 5.05 -3.61
CA TYR A 95 -25.02 4.95 -2.86
C TYR A 95 -23.81 4.76 -3.80
N TRP A 96 -23.87 3.86 -4.79
CA TRP A 96 -22.78 3.68 -5.75
C TRP A 96 -22.37 4.95 -6.49
N LYS A 97 -23.33 5.81 -6.82
CA LYS A 97 -23.06 7.06 -7.54
C LYS A 97 -22.28 8.06 -6.70
N MET A 98 -22.42 8.02 -5.38
CA MET A 98 -21.82 8.97 -4.46
C MET A 98 -20.64 8.44 -3.67
N ALA A 99 -20.46 7.12 -3.56
CA ALA A 99 -19.53 6.47 -2.64
C ALA A 99 -18.09 7.04 -2.74
N TRP A 100 -17.55 7.20 -3.93
CA TRP A 100 -16.20 7.75 -4.09
C TRP A 100 -16.14 9.28 -3.92
N ASP A 101 -17.23 10.02 -4.22
CA ASP A 101 -17.31 11.46 -3.91
C ASP A 101 -17.35 11.67 -2.41
N ASP A 102 -18.07 10.84 -1.72
CA ASP A 102 -18.17 10.82 -0.28
C ASP A 102 -16.82 10.54 0.39
N PHE A 103 -16.10 9.50 -0.04
CA PHE A 103 -14.73 9.24 0.40
C PHE A 103 -13.80 10.46 0.22
N LEU A 104 -13.86 11.11 -0.94
CA LEU A 104 -13.04 12.29 -1.20
C LEU A 104 -13.41 13.45 -0.28
N ALA A 105 -14.73 13.71 -0.10
CA ALA A 105 -15.24 14.83 0.67
C ALA A 105 -15.06 14.67 2.19
N HIS A 106 -15.19 13.46 2.70
CA HIS A 106 -15.28 13.21 4.15
C HIS A 106 -14.00 12.62 4.73
N GLN A 107 -13.29 11.82 3.96
CA GLN A 107 -12.06 11.21 4.42
C GLN A 107 -10.84 11.97 3.91
N MET A 108 -10.65 12.07 2.60
CA MET A 108 -9.43 12.65 2.02
C MET A 108 -9.30 14.17 2.26
N ALA A 109 -10.41 14.91 2.20
CA ALA A 109 -10.40 16.35 2.47
C ALA A 109 -9.92 16.71 3.90
N SER A 110 -10.02 15.78 4.86
CA SER A 110 -9.56 15.99 6.23
C SER A 110 -8.04 16.17 6.36
N PHE A 111 -7.27 15.69 5.37
CA PHE A 111 -5.80 15.88 5.35
C PHE A 111 -5.39 17.30 4.92
N GLY A 112 -6.26 18.05 4.20
CA GLY A 112 -5.92 19.38 3.70
C GLY A 112 -4.73 19.34 2.72
N ASP A 113 -3.68 20.12 3.02
CA ASP A 113 -2.48 20.20 2.17
C ASP A 113 -1.48 19.06 2.38
N LEU A 114 -1.71 18.20 3.39
CA LEU A 114 -0.83 17.05 3.61
C LEU A 114 -0.91 16.09 2.41
N PRO A 115 0.22 15.71 1.81
CA PRO A 115 0.24 14.74 0.74
C PRO A 115 -0.43 13.41 1.14
N VAL A 116 -1.35 12.92 0.28
CA VAL A 116 -1.96 11.60 0.44
C VAL A 116 -1.65 10.77 -0.79
N TYR A 117 -1.22 9.53 -0.58
CA TYR A 117 -1.07 8.49 -1.60
C TYR A 117 -2.13 7.41 -1.38
N ILE A 118 -2.65 6.84 -2.45
CA ILE A 118 -3.73 5.85 -2.35
C ILE A 118 -3.39 4.61 -3.18
N GLY A 119 -3.50 3.44 -2.57
CA GLY A 119 -3.57 2.16 -3.24
C GLY A 119 -5.02 1.81 -3.60
N ARG A 120 -5.22 0.79 -4.40
CA ARG A 120 -6.53 0.25 -4.77
C ARG A 120 -6.79 -1.02 -3.98
N GLY A 121 -7.97 -1.14 -3.39
CA GLY A 121 -8.45 -2.36 -2.76
C GLY A 121 -9.44 -3.13 -3.64
N ASN A 122 -9.88 -4.31 -3.20
CA ASN A 122 -10.80 -5.15 -3.94
C ASN A 122 -12.22 -4.56 -3.99
N HIS A 123 -12.60 -3.69 -3.05
CA HIS A 123 -13.87 -2.96 -3.11
C HIS A 123 -13.90 -1.90 -4.23
N GLU A 124 -12.77 -1.44 -4.71
CA GLU A 124 -12.67 -0.53 -5.86
C GLU A 124 -12.86 -1.24 -7.22
N VAL A 125 -13.01 -2.57 -7.26
CA VAL A 125 -13.31 -3.36 -8.48
C VAL A 125 -14.59 -4.16 -8.39
N ILE A 126 -15.32 -4.11 -7.27
CA ILE A 126 -16.66 -4.69 -7.17
C ILE A 126 -17.62 -3.91 -8.06
N SER A 127 -18.34 -4.60 -8.95
CA SER A 127 -19.36 -3.99 -9.81
C SER A 127 -20.35 -3.13 -8.99
N PRO A 128 -20.68 -1.91 -9.43
CA PRO A 128 -20.39 -1.29 -10.73
C PRO A 128 -19.03 -0.60 -10.83
N MET A 129 -18.22 -0.62 -9.78
CA MET A 129 -16.88 -0.01 -9.79
C MET A 129 -15.96 -0.75 -10.76
N THR A 130 -15.06 -0.02 -11.40
CA THR A 130 -14.13 -0.58 -12.39
C THR A 130 -12.75 0.03 -12.22
N ARG A 131 -11.73 -0.69 -12.65
CA ARG A 131 -10.35 -0.17 -12.70
C ARG A 131 -10.24 1.13 -13.51
N ALA A 132 -10.90 1.22 -14.66
CA ALA A 132 -10.90 2.44 -15.48
C ALA A 132 -11.60 3.61 -14.75
N GLY A 133 -12.70 3.34 -14.06
CA GLY A 133 -13.40 4.30 -13.20
C GLY A 133 -12.49 4.80 -12.07
N TYR A 134 -11.79 3.89 -11.40
CA TYR A 134 -10.82 4.24 -10.36
C TYR A 134 -9.72 5.17 -10.90
N ILE A 135 -9.05 4.80 -12.00
CA ILE A 135 -8.00 5.63 -12.60
C ILE A 135 -8.51 7.03 -12.96
N THR A 136 -9.72 7.11 -13.50
CA THR A 136 -10.34 8.39 -13.86
C THR A 136 -10.67 9.22 -12.62
N LYS A 137 -11.35 8.62 -11.65
CA LYS A 137 -11.83 9.31 -10.43
C LYS A 137 -10.69 9.82 -9.57
N PHE A 138 -9.66 9.01 -9.39
CA PHE A 138 -8.52 9.30 -8.53
C PHE A 138 -7.28 9.79 -9.30
N SER A 139 -7.47 10.28 -10.53
CA SER A 139 -6.37 10.73 -11.38
C SER A 139 -5.45 11.77 -10.74
N SER A 140 -5.98 12.67 -9.89
CA SER A 140 -5.18 13.68 -9.17
C SER A 140 -4.21 13.06 -8.16
N PHE A 141 -4.60 11.95 -7.52
CA PHE A 141 -3.72 11.21 -6.60
C PHE A 141 -2.68 10.38 -7.37
N LEU A 142 -3.09 9.75 -8.47
CA LEU A 142 -2.23 8.90 -9.30
C LEU A 142 -1.24 9.71 -10.18
N ASN A 143 -1.48 10.99 -10.35
CA ASN A 143 -0.62 11.91 -11.11
C ASN A 143 -0.07 13.05 -10.24
N ARG A 144 0.23 12.79 -8.99
CA ARG A 144 0.98 13.73 -8.16
C ARG A 144 2.32 14.05 -8.82
N PRO A 145 2.83 15.29 -8.64
CA PRO A 145 4.06 15.73 -9.32
C PRO A 145 5.25 14.78 -9.15
N GLU A 146 5.44 14.26 -7.94
CA GLU A 146 6.51 13.32 -7.60
C GLU A 146 6.37 11.97 -8.32
N ILE A 147 5.14 11.43 -8.41
CA ILE A 147 4.84 10.19 -9.15
C ILE A 147 5.09 10.40 -10.65
N VAL A 148 4.63 11.53 -11.20
CA VAL A 148 4.82 11.85 -12.62
C VAL A 148 6.30 12.04 -12.96
N ALA A 149 7.07 12.68 -12.06
CA ALA A 149 8.50 12.88 -12.24
C ALA A 149 9.24 11.53 -12.23
N GLN A 150 8.90 10.65 -11.26
CA GLN A 150 9.52 9.33 -11.16
C GLN A 150 9.20 8.46 -12.38
N ARG A 151 7.94 8.42 -12.80
CA ARG A 151 7.50 7.67 -13.99
C ARG A 151 8.29 8.05 -15.26
N LYS A 152 8.64 9.31 -15.44
CA LYS A 152 9.47 9.75 -16.58
C LYS A 152 10.90 9.22 -16.52
N ILE A 153 11.46 9.10 -15.31
CA ILE A 153 12.79 8.51 -15.10
C ILE A 153 12.76 7.03 -15.48
N ASP A 154 11.75 6.30 -15.02
CA ASP A 154 11.58 4.88 -15.27
C ASP A 154 11.36 4.59 -16.76
N GLU A 155 10.51 5.39 -17.42
CA GLU A 155 10.24 5.30 -18.86
C GLU A 155 11.51 5.51 -19.66
N ALA A 156 12.31 6.52 -19.32
CA ALA A 156 13.56 6.79 -19.99
C ALA A 156 14.55 5.62 -19.83
N ALA A 157 14.65 5.04 -18.62
CA ALA A 157 15.52 3.90 -18.36
C ALA A 157 15.08 2.63 -19.11
N GLU A 158 13.76 2.36 -19.19
CA GLU A 158 13.25 1.21 -19.96
C GLU A 158 13.48 1.36 -21.46
N LEU A 159 13.36 2.58 -22.02
CA LEU A 159 13.64 2.85 -23.42
C LEU A 159 15.11 2.66 -23.79
N GLU A 160 16.05 2.82 -22.87
CA GLU A 160 17.47 2.51 -23.09
C GLU A 160 17.71 0.99 -23.24
N VAL A 161 16.87 0.17 -22.57
CA VAL A 161 16.97 -1.30 -22.59
C VAL A 161 16.18 -1.91 -23.77
N ASP A 162 15.02 -1.37 -24.06
CA ASP A 162 14.12 -1.84 -25.14
C ASP A 162 13.65 -0.67 -26.01
N VAL A 163 14.43 -0.34 -27.03
CA VAL A 163 14.17 0.76 -27.97
C VAL A 163 12.88 0.59 -28.82
N ASN A 164 12.30 -0.60 -28.86
CA ASN A 164 11.05 -0.86 -29.57
C ASN A 164 9.82 -0.77 -28.65
N TYR A 165 10.03 -0.53 -27.37
CA TYR A 165 8.97 -0.44 -26.39
C TYR A 165 8.26 0.93 -26.49
N ASP A 166 6.95 0.95 -26.67
CA ASP A 166 6.17 2.19 -26.82
C ASP A 166 5.89 2.93 -25.50
N GLY A 167 6.38 2.41 -24.38
CA GLY A 167 6.35 3.01 -23.03
C GLY A 167 4.95 3.19 -22.41
N LYS A 168 3.94 3.45 -23.20
CA LYS A 168 2.63 3.94 -22.76
C LYS A 168 1.85 2.97 -21.88
N ALA A 169 2.00 1.67 -22.11
CA ALA A 169 1.25 0.68 -21.35
C ALA A 169 1.81 0.43 -19.94
N LEU A 170 3.12 0.61 -19.72
CA LEU A 170 3.74 0.42 -18.41
C LEU A 170 3.83 1.73 -17.61
N PHE A 171 4.16 2.83 -18.27
CA PHE A 171 4.43 4.11 -17.62
C PHE A 171 3.30 5.14 -17.79
N GLY A 172 2.13 4.73 -18.26
CA GLY A 172 0.90 5.51 -18.18
C GLY A 172 0.38 5.66 -16.75
N THR A 173 -0.74 6.38 -16.58
CA THR A 173 -1.42 6.43 -15.28
C THR A 173 -1.98 5.05 -14.95
N GLN A 174 -1.49 4.44 -13.89
CA GLN A 174 -1.85 3.11 -13.41
C GLN A 174 -2.24 3.17 -11.94
N PRO A 175 -2.94 2.16 -11.38
CA PRO A 175 -3.18 2.09 -9.94
C PRO A 175 -1.92 1.74 -9.14
N TRP A 176 -0.86 1.28 -9.80
CA TRP A 176 0.46 1.11 -9.20
C TRP A 176 1.39 2.26 -9.59
N PHE A 177 2.27 2.64 -8.69
CA PHE A 177 3.25 3.71 -8.87
C PHE A 177 4.33 3.61 -7.80
N HIS A 178 5.39 4.39 -7.97
CA HIS A 178 6.35 4.64 -6.91
C HIS A 178 6.84 6.09 -6.94
N PHE A 179 7.47 6.48 -5.86
CA PHE A 179 8.19 7.74 -5.73
C PHE A 179 9.31 7.59 -4.71
N ILE A 180 10.44 8.23 -5.00
CA ILE A 180 11.59 8.23 -4.10
C ILE A 180 11.57 9.50 -3.25
N ARG A 181 11.70 9.32 -1.94
CA ARG A 181 11.84 10.42 -1.00
C ARG A 181 13.02 10.17 -0.07
N GLU A 182 14.03 11.06 -0.12
CA GLU A 182 15.21 11.03 0.75
C GLU A 182 15.88 9.64 0.85
N GLY A 183 16.00 8.96 -0.30
CA GLY A 183 16.64 7.66 -0.40
C GLY A 183 15.78 6.47 0.05
N VAL A 184 14.49 6.68 0.24
CA VAL A 184 13.48 5.62 0.41
C VAL A 184 12.58 5.59 -0.81
N ASP A 185 12.46 4.44 -1.47
CA ASP A 185 11.47 4.22 -2.52
C ASP A 185 10.17 3.66 -1.93
N PHE A 186 9.07 4.38 -2.13
CA PHE A 186 7.72 4.00 -1.74
C PHE A 186 6.98 3.44 -2.95
N ILE A 187 6.77 2.15 -2.98
CA ILE A 187 6.17 1.42 -4.09
C ILE A 187 4.75 1.00 -3.72
N THR A 188 3.74 1.53 -4.42
CA THR A 188 2.36 1.08 -4.33
C THR A 188 2.12 0.00 -5.38
N LEU A 189 1.73 -1.19 -4.96
CA LEU A 189 1.33 -2.29 -5.84
C LEU A 189 -0.20 -2.47 -5.85
N ASP A 190 -0.70 -2.99 -6.96
CA ASP A 190 -2.11 -3.27 -7.19
C ASP A 190 -2.30 -4.78 -7.39
N ASN A 191 -2.80 -5.46 -6.37
CA ASN A 191 -3.12 -6.87 -6.37
C ASN A 191 -4.61 -7.16 -6.10
N ALA A 192 -5.43 -6.12 -6.09
CA ALA A 192 -6.84 -6.20 -5.71
C ALA A 192 -7.78 -6.72 -6.82
N ASP A 193 -7.25 -7.03 -8.00
CA ASP A 193 -8.02 -7.55 -9.13
C ASP A 193 -7.60 -9.01 -9.36
N TYR A 194 -8.46 -9.94 -8.96
CA TYR A 194 -8.18 -11.38 -8.93
C TYR A 194 -7.01 -11.80 -8.02
N ASP A 195 -6.70 -11.04 -6.99
CA ASP A 195 -5.65 -11.33 -6.00
C ASP A 195 -4.31 -11.65 -6.66
N GLU A 196 -3.98 -10.99 -7.78
CA GLU A 196 -2.76 -11.23 -8.54
C GLU A 196 -2.09 -9.96 -9.03
N PHE A 197 -0.81 -10.05 -9.33
CA PHE A 197 -0.09 -9.02 -10.07
C PHE A 197 -0.14 -9.28 -11.57
N SER A 198 -0.61 -8.30 -12.33
CA SER A 198 -0.59 -8.39 -13.80
C SER A 198 0.85 -8.47 -14.34
N ILE A 199 1.01 -9.12 -15.51
CA ILE A 199 2.31 -9.23 -16.19
C ILE A 199 2.94 -7.84 -16.42
N GLY A 200 2.12 -6.85 -16.80
CA GLY A 200 2.59 -5.48 -17.00
C GLY A 200 3.16 -4.87 -15.71
N GLN A 201 2.45 -5.03 -14.59
CA GLN A 201 2.91 -4.53 -13.30
C GLN A 201 4.19 -5.24 -12.83
N MET A 202 4.28 -6.56 -13.00
CA MET A 202 5.47 -7.32 -12.65
C MET A 202 6.70 -6.88 -13.47
N ARG A 203 6.53 -6.64 -14.78
CA ARG A 203 7.59 -6.10 -15.64
C ARG A 203 8.03 -4.73 -15.12
N TRP A 204 7.09 -3.82 -14.88
CA TRP A 204 7.37 -2.50 -14.32
C TRP A 204 8.11 -2.59 -12.98
N LEU A 205 7.61 -3.40 -12.03
CA LEU A 205 8.27 -3.58 -10.72
C LEU A 205 9.71 -4.09 -10.88
N ARG A 206 9.94 -5.00 -11.82
CA ARG A 206 11.29 -5.51 -12.09
C ARG A 206 12.22 -4.40 -12.58
N THR A 207 11.73 -3.50 -13.43
CA THR A 207 12.48 -2.32 -13.88
C THR A 207 12.79 -1.40 -12.70
N VAL A 208 11.81 -1.06 -11.86
CA VAL A 208 11.99 -0.23 -10.66
C VAL A 208 13.04 -0.82 -9.73
N LEU A 209 12.92 -2.11 -9.37
CA LEU A 209 13.90 -2.75 -8.49
C LEU A 209 15.31 -2.80 -9.08
N ASN A 210 15.46 -2.96 -10.39
CA ASN A 210 16.76 -2.91 -11.05
C ASN A 210 17.38 -1.49 -10.96
N LEU A 211 16.57 -0.44 -11.09
CA LEU A 211 17.01 0.94 -10.91
C LEU A 211 17.43 1.21 -9.46
N ASP A 212 16.67 0.73 -8.49
CA ASP A 212 17.00 0.86 -7.07
C ASP A 212 18.31 0.14 -6.70
N LEU A 213 18.55 -1.00 -7.30
CA LEU A 213 19.76 -1.79 -7.08
C LEU A 213 21.00 -1.25 -7.81
N ALA A 214 20.82 -0.29 -8.73
CA ALA A 214 21.95 0.31 -9.41
C ALA A 214 22.93 0.99 -8.43
N PRO A 215 24.24 0.90 -8.63
CA PRO A 215 25.24 1.38 -7.67
C PRO A 215 25.09 2.83 -7.24
N ASN A 216 24.50 3.67 -8.08
CA ASN A 216 24.36 5.11 -7.87
C ASN A 216 22.88 5.54 -7.69
N SER A 217 21.98 4.62 -7.38
CA SER A 217 20.55 4.94 -7.23
C SER A 217 20.25 5.92 -6.09
N GLY A 218 21.10 5.94 -5.07
CA GLY A 218 20.87 6.69 -3.83
C GLY A 218 19.75 6.07 -2.95
N VAL A 219 19.06 5.03 -3.41
CA VAL A 219 18.04 4.31 -2.64
C VAL A 219 18.72 3.44 -1.59
N ARG A 220 18.30 3.59 -0.34
CA ARG A 220 18.77 2.82 0.81
C ARG A 220 17.70 1.86 1.31
N ALA A 221 16.43 2.27 1.21
CA ALA A 221 15.29 1.46 1.64
C ALA A 221 14.20 1.41 0.57
N ILE A 222 13.45 0.33 0.58
CA ILE A 222 12.28 0.07 -0.28
C ILE A 222 11.11 -0.27 0.64
N VAL A 223 10.05 0.51 0.57
CA VAL A 223 8.81 0.26 1.30
C VAL A 223 7.71 -0.06 0.29
N VAL A 224 7.21 -1.29 0.34
CA VAL A 224 6.18 -1.74 -0.58
C VAL A 224 4.84 -1.81 0.13
N GLY A 225 3.85 -1.05 -0.37
CA GLY A 225 2.48 -1.06 0.11
C GLY A 225 1.54 -1.69 -0.92
N MET A 226 0.60 -2.52 -0.45
CA MET A 226 -0.41 -3.17 -1.28
C MET A 226 -1.67 -3.44 -0.47
N HIS A 227 -2.75 -3.81 -1.15
CA HIS A 227 -3.99 -4.11 -0.43
C HIS A 227 -3.92 -5.50 0.23
N GLU A 228 -3.78 -6.55 -0.53
CA GLU A 228 -3.73 -7.92 -0.01
C GLU A 228 -2.30 -8.34 0.35
N ALA A 229 -2.16 -9.07 1.45
CA ALA A 229 -0.85 -9.59 1.84
C ALA A 229 -0.31 -10.59 0.81
N LEU A 230 1.01 -10.58 0.60
CA LEU A 230 1.68 -11.59 -0.22
C LEU A 230 1.39 -12.99 0.33
N PRO A 231 1.40 -14.03 -0.51
CA PRO A 231 0.95 -15.36 -0.14
C PRO A 231 1.79 -15.96 0.99
N ASN A 232 1.18 -16.94 1.69
CA ASN A 232 1.80 -17.64 2.81
C ASN A 232 2.21 -16.73 3.99
N SER A 233 1.58 -15.55 4.10
CA SER A 233 1.61 -14.72 5.29
C SER A 233 0.76 -15.35 6.40
N THR A 234 0.76 -14.75 7.60
CA THR A 234 -0.14 -15.16 8.69
C THR A 234 -1.62 -14.92 8.37
N SER A 235 -1.94 -14.06 7.39
CA SER A 235 -3.30 -13.78 6.92
C SER A 235 -3.65 -14.62 5.69
N ILE A 236 -3.85 -15.92 5.88
CA ILE A 236 -4.08 -16.87 4.79
C ILE A 236 -5.42 -16.60 4.08
N ASP A 237 -6.48 -16.32 4.84
CA ASP A 237 -7.84 -16.15 4.31
C ASP A 237 -8.08 -14.78 3.63
N HIS A 238 -7.13 -13.86 3.74
CA HIS A 238 -7.20 -12.49 3.21
C HIS A 238 -5.84 -12.07 2.62
N GLY A 239 -5.25 -12.94 1.82
CA GLY A 239 -3.99 -12.71 1.12
C GLY A 239 -4.03 -13.43 -0.23
N MET A 240 -2.98 -13.30 -0.99
CA MET A 240 -2.85 -13.87 -2.35
C MET A 240 -2.71 -15.40 -2.36
N ASN A 241 -3.61 -16.12 -1.65
CA ASN A 241 -3.58 -17.59 -1.53
C ASN A 241 -4.74 -18.29 -2.26
N ASP A 242 -5.77 -17.56 -2.68
CA ASP A 242 -7.04 -18.14 -3.12
C ASP A 242 -6.95 -18.90 -4.44
N TRP A 243 -5.98 -18.59 -5.27
CA TRP A 243 -5.76 -19.29 -6.52
C TRP A 243 -4.29 -19.32 -6.95
N ALA A 244 -3.97 -20.29 -7.83
CA ALA A 244 -2.59 -20.61 -8.17
C ALA A 244 -1.80 -19.45 -8.80
N GLN A 245 -2.45 -18.63 -9.63
CA GLN A 245 -1.77 -17.51 -10.30
C GLN A 245 -1.43 -16.40 -9.29
N GLY A 246 -2.34 -16.09 -8.37
CA GLY A 246 -2.10 -15.14 -7.30
C GLY A 246 -0.95 -15.58 -6.40
N THR A 247 -0.99 -16.83 -5.93
CA THR A 247 0.10 -17.44 -5.15
C THR A 247 1.44 -17.37 -5.92
N HIS A 248 1.44 -17.66 -7.21
CA HIS A 248 2.66 -17.65 -8.03
C HIS A 248 3.22 -16.24 -8.21
N THR A 249 2.39 -15.27 -8.59
CA THR A 249 2.84 -13.88 -8.82
C THR A 249 3.28 -13.22 -7.52
N GLY A 250 2.54 -13.44 -6.43
CA GLY A 250 2.89 -12.94 -5.11
C GLY A 250 4.19 -13.53 -4.56
N ALA A 251 4.40 -14.85 -4.68
CA ALA A 251 5.65 -15.48 -4.27
C ALA A 251 6.85 -15.00 -5.12
N THR A 252 6.63 -14.71 -6.40
CA THR A 252 7.65 -14.13 -7.28
C THR A 252 8.03 -12.72 -6.80
N VAL A 253 7.05 -11.88 -6.47
CA VAL A 253 7.29 -10.53 -5.94
C VAL A 253 8.03 -10.63 -4.60
N TYR A 254 7.61 -11.51 -3.68
CA TYR A 254 8.33 -11.72 -2.43
C TYR A 254 9.81 -12.05 -2.68
N THR A 255 10.10 -12.97 -3.61
CA THR A 255 11.46 -13.35 -3.97
C THR A 255 12.29 -12.16 -4.47
N TRP A 256 11.73 -11.32 -5.36
CA TRP A 256 12.44 -10.15 -5.85
C TRP A 256 12.74 -9.12 -4.75
N LEU A 257 11.79 -8.93 -3.83
CA LEU A 257 11.98 -8.06 -2.67
C LEU A 257 13.03 -8.63 -1.70
N TYR A 258 13.00 -9.94 -1.50
CA TYR A 258 14.02 -10.62 -0.71
C TYR A 258 15.42 -10.49 -1.34
N ASP A 259 15.54 -10.64 -2.66
CA ASP A 259 16.80 -10.44 -3.38
C ASP A 259 17.31 -9.01 -3.23
N ALA A 260 16.43 -8.01 -3.26
CA ALA A 260 16.80 -6.61 -3.01
C ALA A 260 17.32 -6.41 -1.58
N ASN A 261 16.67 -7.06 -0.60
CA ASN A 261 17.14 -7.03 0.79
C ASN A 261 18.50 -7.71 0.94
N ALA A 262 18.69 -8.86 0.30
CA ALA A 262 19.97 -9.58 0.30
C ALA A 262 21.10 -8.78 -0.40
N ALA A 263 20.75 -7.91 -1.36
CA ALA A 263 21.67 -6.98 -2.03
C ALA A 263 21.99 -5.73 -1.19
N GLY A 264 21.49 -5.63 0.05
CA GLY A 264 21.84 -4.60 1.02
C GLY A 264 20.84 -3.43 1.11
N LYS A 265 19.65 -3.56 0.52
CA LYS A 265 18.56 -2.59 0.74
C LYS A 265 17.77 -2.97 1.99
N HIS A 266 17.29 -1.98 2.75
CA HIS A 266 16.29 -2.23 3.79
C HIS A 266 14.91 -2.38 3.12
N VAL A 267 14.30 -3.56 3.17
CA VAL A 267 13.01 -3.82 2.51
C VAL A 267 11.93 -4.07 3.53
N TYR A 268 10.79 -3.38 3.37
CA TYR A 268 9.62 -3.43 4.25
C TYR A 268 8.37 -3.65 3.42
N VAL A 269 7.46 -4.54 3.86
CA VAL A 269 6.22 -4.85 3.15
C VAL A 269 5.02 -4.54 4.05
N ILE A 270 4.08 -3.74 3.54
CA ILE A 270 2.89 -3.32 4.28
C ILE A 270 1.65 -3.71 3.47
N ALA A 271 0.73 -4.41 4.10
CA ALA A 271 -0.55 -4.77 3.54
C ALA A 271 -1.71 -4.26 4.40
N SER A 272 -2.91 -4.31 3.84
CA SER A 272 -4.18 -4.06 4.53
C SER A 272 -5.15 -5.23 4.31
N HIS A 273 -6.40 -5.04 3.87
CA HIS A 273 -7.42 -6.05 3.56
C HIS A 273 -7.88 -6.90 4.77
N SER A 274 -6.98 -7.31 5.62
CA SER A 274 -7.32 -7.90 6.91
C SER A 274 -7.51 -6.80 7.94
N HIS A 275 -8.70 -6.74 8.53
CA HIS A 275 -9.12 -5.61 9.36
C HIS A 275 -8.62 -5.72 10.81
N PHE A 276 -7.31 -5.83 10.94
CA PHE A 276 -6.56 -5.83 12.20
C PHE A 276 -5.16 -5.26 11.98
N TYR A 277 -4.40 -5.11 13.05
CA TYR A 277 -2.96 -4.86 13.00
C TYR A 277 -2.20 -6.14 13.29
N SER A 278 -1.18 -6.45 12.49
CA SER A 278 -0.28 -7.58 12.75
C SER A 278 1.12 -7.29 12.20
N PRO A 279 2.16 -7.31 13.03
CA PRO A 279 3.55 -7.30 12.56
C PRO A 279 4.00 -8.71 12.19
N ASN A 280 5.20 -8.82 11.60
CA ASN A 280 5.89 -10.08 11.32
C ASN A 280 5.06 -11.09 10.49
N ILE A 281 4.23 -10.60 9.56
CA ILE A 281 3.28 -11.44 8.82
C ILE A 281 3.90 -12.55 7.98
N PHE A 282 5.20 -12.47 7.68
CA PHE A 282 5.95 -13.49 6.94
C PHE A 282 6.74 -14.44 7.84
N TYR A 283 6.62 -14.34 9.16
CA TYR A 283 7.25 -15.30 10.09
C TYR A 283 6.42 -16.59 10.16
N THR A 284 6.23 -17.21 9.00
CA THR A 284 5.49 -18.46 8.81
C THR A 284 6.44 -19.62 8.52
N TYR A 285 5.97 -20.86 8.74
CA TYR A 285 6.73 -22.05 8.42
C TYR A 285 7.14 -22.09 6.94
N TYR A 286 6.26 -21.67 6.04
CA TYR A 286 6.52 -21.65 4.60
C TYR A 286 7.76 -20.81 4.27
N TRP A 287 7.78 -19.53 4.66
CA TRP A 287 8.91 -18.65 4.35
C TRP A 287 10.18 -19.02 5.11
N PHE A 288 10.04 -19.60 6.32
CA PHE A 288 11.17 -20.14 7.07
C PHE A 288 11.88 -21.28 6.32
N GLU A 289 11.13 -22.19 5.71
CA GLU A 289 11.69 -23.29 4.91
C GLU A 289 12.48 -22.79 3.69
N TYR A 290 12.04 -21.69 3.06
CA TYR A 290 12.71 -21.15 1.87
C TYR A 290 13.87 -20.21 2.21
N TYR A 291 13.76 -19.36 3.23
CA TYR A 291 14.70 -18.26 3.50
C TYR A 291 15.32 -18.31 4.91
N GLY A 292 14.99 -19.30 5.70
CA GLY A 292 15.51 -19.43 7.06
C GLY A 292 15.03 -18.28 7.96
N LYS A 293 15.94 -17.77 8.78
CA LYS A 293 15.62 -16.72 9.77
C LYS A 293 15.64 -15.29 9.22
N THR A 294 15.92 -15.11 7.94
CA THR A 294 16.10 -13.79 7.30
C THR A 294 14.89 -13.35 6.50
N MET A 295 13.68 -13.78 6.88
CA MET A 295 12.43 -13.40 6.26
C MET A 295 12.25 -11.88 6.24
N LEU A 296 11.53 -11.37 5.23
CA LEU A 296 11.23 -9.94 5.14
C LEU A 296 10.34 -9.51 6.31
N PRO A 297 10.59 -8.34 6.90
CA PRO A 297 9.65 -7.72 7.81
C PRO A 297 8.38 -7.31 7.06
N GLY A 298 7.23 -7.59 7.65
CA GLY A 298 5.95 -7.25 7.03
C GLY A 298 4.85 -6.98 8.05
N TRP A 299 3.89 -6.14 7.66
CA TRP A 299 2.78 -5.71 8.51
C TRP A 299 1.45 -5.76 7.77
N ILE A 300 0.39 -5.99 8.53
CA ILE A 300 -0.99 -5.71 8.15
C ILE A 300 -1.48 -4.52 8.98
N VAL A 301 -2.15 -3.57 8.31
CA VAL A 301 -2.68 -2.35 8.93
C VAL A 301 -4.04 -1.95 8.33
N GLY A 302 -4.99 -2.87 8.31
CA GLY A 302 -6.37 -2.66 7.84
C GLY A 302 -7.27 -2.04 8.91
N THR A 303 -6.88 -0.89 9.47
CA THR A 303 -7.46 -0.37 10.72
C THR A 303 -8.13 1.00 10.59
N ALA A 304 -8.40 1.47 9.33
CA ALA A 304 -8.88 2.82 9.09
C ALA A 304 -10.41 3.01 9.18
N GLY A 305 -11.19 1.97 9.50
CA GLY A 305 -12.66 2.14 9.64
C GLY A 305 -13.49 0.89 9.40
N ALA A 306 -12.99 -0.11 8.71
CA ALA A 306 -13.71 -1.31 8.35
C ALA A 306 -14.15 -2.14 9.57
N HIS A 307 -15.15 -3.01 9.35
CA HIS A 307 -15.56 -4.01 10.33
C HIS A 307 -14.36 -4.88 10.73
N ARG A 308 -14.09 -4.96 12.02
CA ARG A 308 -12.86 -5.57 12.56
C ARG A 308 -12.95 -7.09 12.58
N TYR A 309 -11.89 -7.76 12.14
CA TYR A 309 -11.80 -9.22 12.09
C TYR A 309 -11.11 -9.80 13.32
N ALA A 310 -11.39 -11.08 13.63
CA ALA A 310 -10.59 -11.83 14.57
C ALA A 310 -9.15 -12.00 14.06
N LEU A 311 -8.22 -12.11 15.00
CA LEU A 311 -6.84 -12.45 14.63
C LEU A 311 -6.78 -13.90 14.13
N PRO A 312 -6.02 -14.15 13.06
CA PRO A 312 -5.81 -15.50 12.57
C PRO A 312 -5.00 -16.35 13.56
N SER A 313 -5.15 -17.67 13.44
CA SER A 313 -4.30 -18.60 14.18
C SER A 313 -2.82 -18.37 13.79
N GLY A 314 -1.96 -18.22 14.78
CA GLY A 314 -0.53 -17.97 14.55
C GLY A 314 -0.15 -16.50 14.32
N ALA A 315 -1.09 -15.58 14.51
CA ALA A 315 -0.76 -14.15 14.53
C ALA A 315 0.35 -13.85 15.55
N ASP A 316 1.20 -12.88 15.24
CA ASP A 316 2.25 -12.43 16.16
C ASP A 316 1.64 -11.96 17.50
N LYS A 317 2.38 -12.13 18.59
CA LYS A 317 1.95 -11.75 19.96
C LYS A 317 1.63 -10.24 20.10
N ASP A 318 2.21 -9.41 19.24
CA ASP A 318 1.99 -7.97 19.22
C ASP A 318 0.88 -7.56 18.22
N SER A 319 0.14 -8.55 17.65
CA SER A 319 -1.04 -8.30 16.82
C SER A 319 -2.21 -7.82 17.66
N GLU A 320 -2.99 -6.90 17.12
CA GLU A 320 -4.15 -6.32 17.80
C GLU A 320 -5.38 -6.30 16.87
N THR A 321 -6.52 -6.68 17.41
CA THR A 321 -7.84 -6.53 16.77
C THR A 321 -8.74 -5.61 17.59
N ASN A 322 -9.95 -5.34 17.08
CA ASN A 322 -10.93 -4.44 17.71
C ASN A 322 -10.40 -3.03 17.98
N ILE A 323 -9.48 -2.57 17.14
CA ILE A 323 -8.89 -1.23 17.17
C ILE A 323 -9.17 -0.47 15.88
N TYR A 324 -9.15 0.84 15.96
CA TYR A 324 -8.93 1.76 14.86
C TYR A 324 -7.60 2.47 15.04
N GLY A 325 -6.93 2.80 13.95
CA GLY A 325 -5.64 3.46 14.00
C GLY A 325 -4.89 3.47 12.68
N TYR A 326 -3.62 3.74 12.80
CA TYR A 326 -2.66 3.75 11.69
C TYR A 326 -1.29 3.32 12.19
N MET A 327 -0.44 2.93 11.28
CA MET A 327 0.97 2.68 11.56
C MET A 327 1.80 3.89 11.12
N GLN A 328 2.74 4.34 11.96
CA GLN A 328 3.71 5.37 11.62
C GLN A 328 5.06 4.72 11.35
N GLY A 329 5.70 5.08 10.26
CA GLY A 329 7.10 4.75 9.97
C GLY A 329 8.00 5.93 10.29
N THR A 330 9.02 5.71 11.10
CA THR A 330 10.10 6.68 11.40
C THR A 330 11.32 6.30 10.57
N VAL A 331 11.65 7.11 9.59
CA VAL A 331 12.80 6.89 8.70
C VAL A 331 14.05 7.52 9.29
N HIS A 332 15.12 6.73 9.39
CA HIS A 332 16.42 7.17 9.87
C HIS A 332 17.38 7.50 8.73
N ALA A 333 18.43 8.24 9.03
CA ALA A 333 19.40 8.72 8.05
C ALA A 333 20.13 7.57 7.29
N ASP A 334 20.25 6.40 7.89
CA ASP A 334 20.84 5.21 7.27
C ASP A 334 19.86 4.43 6.37
N GLY A 335 18.58 4.81 6.36
CA GLY A 335 17.51 4.15 5.60
C GLY A 335 16.76 3.10 6.42
N THR A 336 17.13 2.83 7.67
CA THR A 336 16.32 1.98 8.54
C THR A 336 15.01 2.68 8.89
N ILE A 337 13.95 1.91 9.12
CA ILE A 337 12.63 2.43 9.47
C ILE A 337 12.09 1.68 10.67
N ASP A 338 11.74 2.43 11.72
CA ASP A 338 11.00 1.89 12.85
C ASP A 338 9.50 2.09 12.62
N PHE A 339 8.69 1.09 12.96
CA PHE A 339 7.24 1.15 12.80
C PHE A 339 6.54 1.07 14.14
N ALA A 340 5.56 1.95 14.36
CA ALA A 340 4.74 2.00 15.56
C ALA A 340 3.25 2.09 15.23
N LEU A 341 2.43 1.30 15.95
CA LEU A 341 0.97 1.38 15.86
C LEU A 341 0.45 2.54 16.72
N TYR A 342 -0.34 3.42 16.11
CA TYR A 342 -1.07 4.49 16.79
C TYR A 342 -2.56 4.16 16.84
N LYS A 343 -3.06 3.85 18.02
CA LYS A 343 -4.47 3.53 18.26
C LYS A 343 -5.29 4.79 18.48
N LEU A 344 -6.49 4.82 17.94
CA LEU A 344 -7.48 5.86 18.17
C LEU A 344 -8.46 5.44 19.26
N THR A 345 -8.83 6.40 20.09
CA THR A 345 -9.87 6.27 21.10
C THR A 345 -11.20 6.84 20.58
N GLU A 346 -12.33 6.48 21.20
CA GLU A 346 -13.62 7.12 20.93
C GLU A 346 -13.52 8.66 21.05
N SER A 347 -12.77 9.16 22.04
CA SER A 347 -12.52 10.60 22.21
C SER A 347 -11.82 11.22 21.02
N ASP A 348 -10.87 10.54 20.40
CA ASP A 348 -10.20 11.03 19.19
C ASP A 348 -11.18 11.16 18.02
N LEU A 349 -12.09 10.20 17.84
CA LEU A 349 -13.11 10.24 16.81
C LEU A 349 -14.10 11.40 17.03
N ILE A 350 -14.53 11.61 18.28
CA ILE A 350 -15.44 12.70 18.64
C ILE A 350 -14.76 14.08 18.43
N GLN A 351 -13.48 14.21 18.77
CA GLN A 351 -12.74 15.46 18.67
C GLN A 351 -12.35 15.83 17.25
N SER A 352 -12.16 14.88 16.37
CA SER A 352 -11.75 15.11 14.98
C SER A 352 -12.81 15.86 14.16
N LYS A 353 -14.02 15.90 14.69
CA LYS A 353 -15.17 16.64 14.16
C LYS A 353 -15.31 16.56 12.64
N TRP A 354 -15.78 15.47 12.17
CA TRP A 354 -16.59 15.57 10.97
C TRP A 354 -17.84 16.40 11.34
N PRO A 355 -18.16 17.49 10.61
CA PRO A 355 -19.15 18.44 11.08
C PRO A 355 -20.48 17.73 11.29
N ASN A 356 -20.93 17.71 12.54
CA ASN A 356 -22.22 17.20 13.00
C ASN A 356 -22.41 15.68 13.06
N ALA A 357 -21.35 14.86 13.07
CA ALA A 357 -21.52 13.41 13.32
C ALA A 357 -22.22 13.19 14.68
N PRO A 358 -23.36 12.49 14.73
CA PRO A 358 -24.03 12.19 16.00
C PRO A 358 -23.08 11.34 16.86
N GLN A 359 -22.90 11.73 18.11
CA GLN A 359 -22.05 10.95 19.04
C GLN A 359 -22.52 9.48 19.15
N ALA A 360 -23.83 9.24 19.04
CA ALA A 360 -24.38 7.89 19.00
C ALA A 360 -23.89 7.07 17.81
N ALA A 361 -23.72 7.67 16.63
CA ALA A 361 -23.20 6.98 15.45
C ALA A 361 -21.71 6.63 15.60
N ILE A 362 -20.91 7.54 16.16
CA ILE A 362 -19.50 7.26 16.47
C ILE A 362 -19.41 6.11 17.48
N LYS A 363 -20.23 6.16 18.52
CA LYS A 363 -20.27 5.11 19.53
C LYS A 363 -20.69 3.75 18.92
N ASP A 364 -21.65 3.74 18.01
CA ASP A 364 -22.07 2.53 17.30
C ASP A 364 -20.91 1.92 16.49
N CYS A 365 -20.13 2.75 15.79
CA CYS A 365 -18.90 2.33 15.10
C CYS A 365 -17.86 1.74 16.07
N VAL A 366 -17.71 2.30 17.25
CA VAL A 366 -16.75 1.80 18.24
C VAL A 366 -17.22 0.48 18.86
N ASP A 367 -18.48 0.36 19.19
CA ASP A 367 -19.03 -0.76 19.97
C ASP A 367 -19.47 -1.94 19.10
N ASN A 368 -20.10 -1.70 17.95
CA ASN A 368 -20.79 -2.70 17.15
C ASN A 368 -20.05 -3.09 15.86
N ASN A 369 -19.11 -2.26 15.38
CA ASN A 369 -18.27 -2.61 14.23
C ASN A 369 -17.09 -3.50 14.65
N ARG A 370 -17.39 -4.52 15.46
CA ARG A 370 -16.42 -5.46 16.05
C ARG A 370 -16.72 -6.89 15.63
N ASN A 371 -15.66 -7.70 15.68
CA ASN A 371 -15.76 -9.14 15.58
C ASN A 371 -16.15 -9.74 16.94
#